data_55d7c7f8574010f8455383280dbe9805
#
_entry.id   55d7c7f8574010f8455383280dbe9805
#
_cell.length_a   1.000
_cell.length_b   1.000
_cell.length_c   1.000
_cell.angle_alpha   90.00
_cell.angle_beta   90.00
_cell.angle_gamma   90.00
#
_symmetry.space_group_name_H-M   'P 1'
#
loop_
_entity.id
_entity.type
_entity.pdbx_description
1 polymer ?
#
loop_
_entity_poly.entity_id
_entity_poly.type
_entity_poly.pdbx_seq_one_letter_code
_entity_poly.pdbx_strand_id
1 'polypeptide(L)'
;IIQSVRQIAQAVKDNSMLLEDINEETISANLTTCDMPDPDLLIRTSGELRISNFLLWQLAYAELYFTDCLWPEFTNEEFYRAIVDYQHRERRFGKTSEQIR
;
A
#
# COMPACT_ATOMS: atom_id res chain seq x y z
N ILE A 1 1.95 8.08 -8.79
CA ILE A 1 2.60 9.08 -7.90
C ILE A 1 2.97 10.34 -8.69
N ILE A 2 3.66 10.21 -9.82
CA ILE A 2 4.08 11.37 -10.63
C ILE A 2 2.88 12.19 -11.10
N GLN A 3 1.82 11.53 -11.56
CA GLN A 3 0.59 12.21 -11.97
C GLN A 3 -0.05 12.94 -10.81
N SER A 4 -0.08 12.34 -9.63
CA SER A 4 -0.58 12.97 -8.42
C SER A 4 0.21 14.23 -8.07
N VAL A 5 1.53 14.17 -8.14
CA VAL A 5 2.40 15.31 -7.88
C VAL A 5 2.11 16.44 -8.86
N ARG A 6 1.94 16.12 -10.14
CA ARG A 6 1.63 17.13 -11.17
C ARG A 6 0.29 17.79 -10.93
N GLN A 7 -0.72 17.03 -10.54
CA GLN A 7 -2.05 17.58 -10.24
C GLN A 7 -2.01 18.52 -9.04
N ILE A 8 -1.29 18.13 -8.00
CA ILE A 8 -1.13 18.95 -6.79
C ILE A 8 -0.38 20.23 -7.12
N ALA A 9 0.72 20.14 -7.87
CA ALA A 9 1.50 21.30 -8.27
C ALA A 9 0.67 22.27 -9.11
N GLN A 10 -0.16 21.76 -10.02
CA GLN A 10 -1.03 22.59 -10.84
C GLN A 10 -2.08 23.30 -9.97
N ALA A 11 -2.66 22.60 -8.99
CA ALA A 11 -3.63 23.20 -8.08
C ALA A 11 -3.03 24.35 -7.26
N VAL A 12 -1.79 24.20 -6.79
CA VAL A 12 -1.08 25.26 -6.08
C VAL A 12 -0.82 26.44 -7.02
N LYS A 13 -0.37 26.18 -8.25
CA LYS A 13 -0.12 27.21 -9.26
C LYS A 13 -1.38 28.00 -9.59
N ASP A 14 -2.53 27.33 -9.65
CA ASP A 14 -3.81 27.92 -9.99
C ASP A 14 -4.50 28.60 -8.80
N ASN A 15 -3.86 28.61 -7.62
CA ASN A 15 -4.41 29.14 -6.37
C ASN A 15 -5.68 28.43 -5.87
N SER A 16 -5.92 27.19 -6.34
CA SER A 16 -7.04 26.38 -5.82
C SER A 16 -6.63 25.58 -4.59
N MET A 17 -5.34 25.58 -4.23
CA MET A 17 -4.80 24.93 -3.07
C MET A 17 -3.63 25.73 -2.53
N LEU A 18 -3.49 25.81 -1.22
CA LEU A 18 -2.32 26.43 -0.58
C LEU A 18 -1.23 25.40 -0.39
N LEU A 19 0.03 25.84 -0.45
CA LEU A 19 1.18 24.97 -0.24
C LEU A 19 1.11 24.30 1.13
N GLU A 20 0.63 25.00 2.14
CA GLU A 20 0.51 24.50 3.51
C GLU A 20 -0.53 23.39 3.66
N ASP A 21 -1.44 23.24 2.68
CA ASP A 21 -2.50 22.24 2.72
C ASP A 21 -2.04 20.87 2.20
N ILE A 22 -0.80 20.77 1.70
CA ILE A 22 -0.27 19.51 1.18
C ILE A 22 0.13 18.61 2.34
N ASN A 23 -0.51 17.45 2.44
CA ASN A 23 -0.22 16.44 3.46
C ASN A 23 -0.47 15.03 2.86
N GLU A 24 -0.42 14.00 3.72
CA GLU A 24 -0.59 12.62 3.25
C GLU A 24 -1.97 12.38 2.62
N GLU A 25 -3.02 12.96 3.20
CA GLU A 25 -4.38 12.84 2.65
C GLU A 25 -4.48 13.50 1.28
N THR A 26 -3.79 14.62 1.07
CA THR A 26 -3.77 15.29 -0.23
C THR A 26 -3.20 14.38 -1.32
N ILE A 27 -2.11 13.69 -1.02
CA ILE A 27 -1.50 12.75 -1.96
C ILE A 27 -2.44 11.58 -2.24
N SER A 28 -2.99 10.98 -1.20
CA SER A 28 -3.92 9.85 -1.35
C SER A 28 -5.16 10.22 -2.16
N ALA A 29 -5.70 11.41 -1.97
CA ALA A 29 -6.88 11.88 -2.70
C ALA A 29 -6.62 12.10 -4.19
N ASN A 30 -5.37 12.31 -4.58
CA ASN A 30 -4.99 12.54 -5.97
C ASN A 30 -4.44 11.30 -6.68
N LEU A 31 -4.42 10.15 -6.00
CA LEU A 31 -4.05 8.88 -6.61
C LEU A 31 -5.23 8.25 -7.35
N THR A 32 -4.92 7.35 -8.30
CA THR A 32 -5.97 6.62 -9.02
C THR A 32 -6.77 5.70 -8.11
N THR A 33 -6.23 5.36 -6.95
CA THR A 33 -6.88 4.51 -5.95
C THR A 33 -7.61 5.31 -4.88
N CYS A 34 -7.91 6.58 -5.11
CA CYS A 34 -8.49 7.47 -4.09
C CYS A 34 -9.84 6.99 -3.53
N ASP A 35 -10.58 6.18 -4.29
CA ASP A 35 -11.88 5.64 -3.88
C ASP A 35 -11.78 4.35 -3.06
N MET A 36 -10.57 3.83 -2.87
CA MET A 36 -10.33 2.55 -2.20
C MET A 36 -9.45 2.75 -0.98
N PRO A 37 -9.68 1.97 0.10
CA PRO A 37 -8.75 1.97 1.22
C PRO A 37 -7.40 1.38 0.79
N ASP A 38 -6.34 1.73 1.51
CA ASP A 38 -5.04 1.13 1.27
C ASP A 38 -5.08 -0.38 1.55
N PRO A 39 -4.33 -1.19 0.78
CA PRO A 39 -4.28 -2.62 1.02
C PRO A 39 -3.71 -2.95 2.40
N ASP A 40 -4.27 -3.97 3.03
CA ASP A 40 -3.75 -4.49 4.30
C ASP A 40 -2.75 -5.61 4.10
N LEU A 41 -2.84 -6.31 2.99
CA LEU A 41 -2.01 -7.47 2.70
C LEU A 41 -1.63 -7.49 1.22
N LEU A 42 -0.33 -7.64 0.95
CA LEU A 42 0.19 -7.91 -0.39
C LEU A 42 0.72 -9.34 -0.42
N ILE A 43 0.26 -10.11 -1.40
CA ILE A 43 0.74 -11.46 -1.66
C ILE A 43 1.58 -11.43 -2.93
N ARG A 44 2.84 -11.83 -2.84
CA ARG A 44 3.74 -11.94 -3.99
C ARG A 44 4.11 -13.41 -4.21
N THR A 45 3.85 -13.89 -5.41
CA THR A 45 4.10 -15.27 -5.79
C THR A 45 5.45 -15.42 -6.49
N SER A 46 5.79 -16.64 -6.91
CA SER A 46 6.96 -16.96 -7.74
C SER A 46 8.32 -16.72 -7.08
N GLY A 47 8.36 -16.71 -5.74
CA GLY A 47 9.62 -16.57 -5.01
C GLY A 47 10.25 -15.19 -5.05
N GLU A 48 9.57 -14.19 -5.61
CA GLU A 48 10.06 -12.82 -5.62
C GLU A 48 9.92 -12.19 -4.24
N LEU A 49 10.98 -11.51 -3.78
CA LEU A 49 11.03 -10.95 -2.43
C LEU A 49 11.04 -9.42 -2.43
N ARG A 50 10.65 -8.80 -3.54
CA ARG A 50 10.61 -7.34 -3.68
C ARG A 50 9.24 -6.87 -4.13
N ILE A 51 8.92 -5.63 -3.81
CA ILE A 51 7.66 -5.00 -4.24
C ILE A 51 7.79 -4.45 -5.66
N SER A 52 9.00 -4.07 -6.06
CA SER A 52 9.30 -3.35 -7.30
C SER A 52 8.56 -2.00 -7.29
N ASN A 53 7.91 -1.62 -8.37
CA ASN A 53 7.23 -0.32 -8.47
C ASN A 53 5.70 -0.46 -8.42
N PHE A 54 5.19 -1.45 -7.68
CA PHE A 54 3.75 -1.73 -7.62
C PHE A 54 3.16 -1.08 -6.37
N LEU A 55 2.26 -0.11 -6.57
CA LEU A 55 1.49 0.54 -5.50
C LEU A 55 2.34 0.96 -4.29
N LEU A 56 3.51 1.59 -4.53
CA LEU A 56 4.46 1.92 -3.46
C LEU A 56 3.85 2.75 -2.34
N TRP A 57 3.11 3.80 -2.68
CA TRP A 57 2.47 4.66 -1.69
C TRP A 57 1.42 3.91 -0.89
N GLN A 58 0.55 3.18 -1.60
CA GLN A 58 -0.58 2.48 -1.01
C GLN A 58 -0.15 1.32 -0.12
N LEU A 59 1.04 0.73 -0.38
CA LEU A 59 1.54 -0.43 0.36
C LEU A 59 2.44 -0.07 1.54
N ALA A 60 2.58 1.22 1.86
CA ALA A 60 3.56 1.66 2.86
C ALA A 60 3.43 0.92 4.21
N TYR A 61 2.20 0.60 4.62
CA TYR A 61 1.93 -0.08 5.89
C TYR A 61 1.25 -1.43 5.71
N ALA A 62 1.23 -1.97 4.48
CA ALA A 62 0.66 -3.28 4.21
C ALA A 62 1.58 -4.38 4.76
N GLU A 63 0.97 -5.47 5.21
CA GLU A 63 1.71 -6.68 5.53
C GLU A 63 2.05 -7.42 4.24
N LEU A 64 3.23 -8.03 4.18
CA LEU A 64 3.73 -8.69 2.98
C LEU A 64 3.76 -10.20 3.20
N TYR A 65 3.26 -10.95 2.25
CA TYR A 65 3.33 -12.40 2.24
C TYR A 65 3.97 -12.86 0.93
N PHE A 66 5.10 -13.53 1.03
CA PHE A 66 5.85 -14.04 -0.12
C PHE A 66 5.72 -15.55 -0.17
N THR A 67 5.49 -16.10 -1.36
CA THR A 67 5.41 -17.53 -1.57
C THR A 67 6.19 -17.92 -2.83
N ASP A 68 6.79 -19.12 -2.80
CA ASP A 68 7.46 -19.70 -3.97
C ASP A 68 6.48 -20.24 -4.99
N CYS A 69 5.21 -20.39 -4.63
CA CYS A 69 4.19 -20.89 -5.51
C CYS A 69 4.06 -20.03 -6.76
N LEU A 70 4.05 -20.64 -7.95
CA LEU A 70 3.82 -19.93 -9.20
C LEU A 70 2.36 -19.51 -9.28
N TRP A 71 2.10 -18.36 -9.92
CA TRP A 71 0.74 -17.83 -9.99
C TRP A 71 -0.30 -18.83 -10.50
N PRO A 72 -0.06 -19.61 -11.58
CA PRO A 72 -1.04 -20.59 -12.03
C PRO A 72 -1.32 -21.70 -11.02
N GLU A 73 -0.41 -21.92 -10.07
CA GLU A 73 -0.52 -22.93 -9.02
C GLU A 73 -1.03 -22.36 -7.70
N PHE A 74 -1.33 -21.07 -7.66
CA PHE A 74 -1.79 -20.38 -6.45
C PHE A 74 -3.27 -20.73 -6.24
N THR A 75 -3.51 -21.71 -5.38
CA THR A 75 -4.85 -22.26 -5.11
C THR A 75 -5.53 -21.50 -3.97
N ASN A 76 -6.80 -21.84 -3.72
CA ASN A 76 -7.54 -21.31 -2.57
C ASN A 76 -6.85 -21.66 -1.25
N GLU A 77 -6.22 -22.83 -1.16
CA GLU A 77 -5.49 -23.24 0.04
C GLU A 77 -4.30 -22.32 0.31
N GLU A 78 -3.54 -21.97 -0.74
CA GLU A 78 -2.43 -21.04 -0.63
C GLU A 78 -2.92 -19.65 -0.20
N PHE A 79 -4.03 -19.21 -0.74
CA PHE A 79 -4.65 -17.95 -0.36
C PHE A 79 -5.07 -17.97 1.10
N TYR A 80 -5.69 -19.04 1.57
CA TYR A 80 -6.10 -19.16 2.96
C TYR A 80 -4.91 -19.20 3.90
N ARG A 81 -3.80 -19.82 3.49
CA ARG A 81 -2.56 -19.79 4.29
C ARG A 81 -2.04 -18.37 4.46
N ALA A 82 -2.09 -17.56 3.40
CA ALA A 82 -1.69 -16.16 3.47
C ALA A 82 -2.57 -15.38 4.43
N ILE A 83 -3.88 -15.59 4.38
CA ILE A 83 -4.84 -14.93 5.26
C ILE A 83 -4.62 -15.35 6.72
N VAL A 84 -4.41 -16.65 6.99
CA VAL A 84 -4.14 -17.14 8.34
C VAL A 84 -2.85 -16.55 8.88
N ASP A 85 -1.79 -16.51 8.06
CA ASP A 85 -0.53 -15.89 8.45
C ASP A 85 -0.72 -14.41 8.80
N TYR A 86 -1.48 -13.69 7.98
CA TYR A 86 -1.81 -12.28 8.22
C TYR A 86 -2.53 -12.10 9.56
N GLN A 87 -3.50 -12.97 9.86
CA GLN A 87 -4.29 -12.89 11.09
C GLN A 87 -3.43 -13.08 12.35
N HIS A 88 -2.32 -13.78 12.24
CA HIS A 88 -1.42 -14.02 13.35
C HIS A 88 -0.34 -12.95 13.50
N ARG A 89 -0.26 -11.99 12.58
CA ARG A 89 0.73 -10.91 12.63
C ARG A 89 0.25 -9.76 13.49
N GLU A 90 1.20 -9.12 14.17
CA GLU A 90 0.97 -7.84 14.82
C GLU A 90 1.21 -6.72 13.80
N ARG A 91 0.19 -5.93 13.50
CA ARG A 91 0.34 -4.79 12.61
C ARG A 91 0.85 -3.58 13.39
N ARG A 92 2.01 -3.09 13.00
CA ARG A 92 2.68 -2.00 13.70
C ARG A 92 2.62 -0.65 12.98
N PHE A 93 2.29 -0.65 11.70
CA PHE A 93 2.15 0.59 10.89
C PHE A 93 3.37 1.51 11.03
N GLY A 94 4.59 0.92 11.02
CA GLY A 94 5.83 1.66 11.21
C GLY A 94 6.16 1.99 12.66
N LYS A 95 5.38 1.49 13.62
CA LYS A 95 5.57 1.72 15.05
C LYS A 95 6.11 0.47 15.73
N THR A 96 6.57 0.61 16.96
CA THR A 96 6.94 -0.55 17.79
C THR A 96 5.68 -1.21 18.35
N SER A 97 5.83 -2.45 18.84
CA SER A 97 4.72 -3.17 19.48
C SER A 97 4.13 -2.40 20.66
N GLU A 98 4.96 -1.66 21.38
CA GLU A 98 4.53 -0.88 22.54
C GLU A 98 3.69 0.35 22.13
N GLN A 99 3.95 0.91 20.95
CA GLN A 99 3.29 2.13 20.49
C GLN A 99 1.86 1.89 20.01
N ILE A 100 1.50 0.66 19.65
CA ILE A 100 0.16 0.33 19.13
C ILE A 100 -0.74 -0.30 20.19
N ARG A 101 -0.25 -0.51 21.41
CA ARG A 101 -1.01 -1.08 22.52
C ARG A 101 -1.65 0.00 23.40
#